data_23ec9c6073312f2af88a30626d723a0a
#
_entry.id   23ec9c6073312f2af88a30626d723a0a
#
_cell.length_a   1.000
_cell.length_b   1.000
_cell.length_c   1.000
_cell.angle_alpha   90.00
_cell.angle_beta   90.00
_cell.angle_gamma   90.00
#
_symmetry.space_group_name_H-M   'P 1'
#
loop_
_entity.id
_entity.type
_entity.pdbx_description
1 polymer ?
#
loop_
_entity_poly.entity_id
_entity_poly.type
_entity_poly.pdbx_seq_one_letter_code
_entity_poly.pdbx_strand_id
1 'polypeptide(L)'
;MRCRLLLPLVILSCAVCGVSAGEWTPLFNGKNLDGWIPKITKHEAGVNLHDTFRVEDGILKVSYEGYPEFDGQFGHLYSEKSYSHYLLRMEYRFDGGMMPDAPHYVNLNSGFMVHAQSATEMKLNQNFPVSVEFQFLADEGKGHRQTGNVCTPGTLIEIDGET
;
A
#
# COMPACT_ATOMS: atom_id res chain seq x y z
N MET A 1 77.42 -7.19 -12.95
CA MET A 1 76.43 -6.14 -12.68
C MET A 1 75.05 -6.68 -12.98
N ARG A 2 74.23 -7.00 -11.94
CA ARG A 2 72.86 -7.47 -12.15
C ARG A 2 71.93 -6.32 -11.74
N CYS A 3 71.26 -5.76 -12.74
CA CYS A 3 70.26 -4.69 -12.55
C CYS A 3 68.91 -5.36 -12.13
N ARG A 4 68.49 -5.11 -10.86
CA ARG A 4 67.16 -5.51 -10.40
C ARG A 4 66.17 -4.40 -10.67
N LEU A 5 65.23 -4.64 -11.61
CA LEU A 5 64.10 -3.75 -11.86
C LEU A 5 63.05 -4.03 -10.74
N LEU A 6 62.81 -3.00 -9.90
CA LEU A 6 61.74 -3.01 -8.94
C LEU A 6 60.49 -2.39 -9.64
N LEU A 7 59.49 -3.24 -9.91
CA LEU A 7 58.17 -2.77 -10.34
C LEU A 7 57.40 -2.23 -9.13
N PRO A 8 56.82 -1.03 -9.16
CA PRO A 8 55.92 -0.56 -8.12
C PRO A 8 54.58 -1.27 -8.24
N LEU A 9 54.17 -1.90 -7.14
CA LEU A 9 52.83 -2.48 -6.99
C LEU A 9 51.84 -1.36 -6.76
N VAL A 10 51.06 -1.03 -7.80
CA VAL A 10 49.94 -0.09 -7.68
C VAL A 10 48.78 -0.83 -7.05
N ILE A 11 48.52 -0.59 -5.75
CA ILE A 11 47.31 -1.09 -5.06
C ILE A 11 46.16 -0.16 -5.46
N LEU A 12 45.32 -0.63 -6.37
CA LEU A 12 44.07 0.02 -6.73
C LEU A 12 43.05 -0.21 -5.57
N SER A 13 42.94 0.77 -4.69
CA SER A 13 41.93 0.79 -3.65
C SER A 13 40.55 1.00 -4.28
N CYS A 14 39.79 -0.08 -4.46
CA CYS A 14 38.38 0.00 -4.78
C CYS A 14 37.64 0.54 -3.56
N ALA A 15 37.28 1.83 -3.55
CA ALA A 15 36.34 2.36 -2.58
C ALA A 15 34.95 1.72 -2.87
N VAL A 16 34.58 0.73 -2.08
CA VAL A 16 33.22 0.24 -2.07
C VAL A 16 32.36 1.34 -1.51
N CYS A 17 31.67 2.10 -2.36
CA CYS A 17 30.57 2.94 -1.94
C CYS A 17 29.51 2.02 -1.31
N GLY A 18 29.57 1.87 -0.01
CA GLY A 18 28.48 1.25 0.74
C GLY A 18 27.23 2.09 0.57
N VAL A 19 26.27 1.63 -0.21
CA VAL A 19 24.92 2.18 -0.19
C VAL A 19 24.39 1.87 1.21
N SER A 20 24.38 2.89 2.08
CA SER A 20 23.68 2.79 3.36
C SER A 20 22.21 2.56 3.02
N ALA A 21 21.68 1.39 3.34
CA ALA A 21 20.24 1.17 3.32
C ALA A 21 19.63 2.23 4.24
N GLY A 22 18.81 3.13 3.67
CA GLY A 22 18.17 4.18 4.44
C GLY A 22 17.42 3.59 5.63
N GLU A 23 17.40 4.32 6.73
CA GLU A 23 16.65 3.92 7.92
C GLU A 23 15.14 3.85 7.59
N TRP A 24 14.47 2.78 8.02
CA TRP A 24 13.02 2.64 7.86
C TRP A 24 12.29 3.65 8.72
N THR A 25 11.40 4.41 8.11
CA THR A 25 10.51 5.34 8.82
C THR A 25 9.16 4.68 9.00
N PRO A 26 8.69 4.44 10.24
CA PRO A 26 7.36 3.89 10.47
C PRO A 26 6.30 4.88 10.01
N LEU A 27 5.37 4.44 9.16
CA LEU A 27 4.21 5.24 8.76
C LEU A 27 3.09 5.15 9.79
N PHE A 28 2.96 4.01 10.45
CA PHE A 28 1.96 3.77 11.49
C PHE A 28 2.60 3.81 12.86
N ASN A 29 2.00 4.56 13.79
CA ASN A 29 2.53 4.79 15.13
C ASN A 29 2.15 3.71 16.15
N GLY A 30 1.30 2.73 15.77
CA GLY A 30 0.81 1.66 16.64
C GLY A 30 -0.21 2.10 17.69
N LYS A 31 -0.73 3.32 17.67
CA LYS A 31 -1.59 3.88 18.72
C LYS A 31 -2.91 4.44 18.19
N ASN A 32 -2.87 5.18 17.11
CA ASN A 32 -4.01 5.87 16.53
C ASN A 32 -3.79 6.14 15.04
N LEU A 33 -4.72 6.87 14.43
CA LEU A 33 -4.67 7.23 13.01
C LEU A 33 -3.97 8.57 12.72
N ASP A 34 -3.16 9.10 13.64
CA ASP A 34 -2.39 10.31 13.38
C ASP A 34 -1.49 10.13 12.15
N GLY A 35 -1.56 11.07 11.21
CA GLY A 35 -0.85 11.00 9.93
C GLY A 35 -1.60 10.22 8.84
N TRP A 36 -2.89 9.88 9.09
CA TRP A 36 -3.72 9.15 8.14
C TRP A 36 -5.06 9.85 7.90
N ILE A 37 -5.55 9.81 6.66
CA ILE A 37 -6.83 10.38 6.23
C ILE A 37 -7.74 9.25 5.74
N PRO A 38 -8.80 8.91 6.45
CA PRO A 38 -9.85 8.02 5.95
C PRO A 38 -10.59 8.65 4.78
N LYS A 39 -10.93 7.85 3.78
CA LYS A 39 -11.85 8.22 2.70
C LYS A 39 -12.75 7.04 2.41
N ILE A 40 -14.03 7.21 2.69
CA ILE A 40 -15.07 6.20 2.47
C ILE A 40 -16.01 6.72 1.39
N THR A 41 -16.40 5.87 0.44
CA THR A 41 -17.36 6.22 -0.60
C THR A 41 -18.63 6.78 0.03
N LYS A 42 -19.20 7.82 -0.55
CA LYS A 42 -20.35 8.61 -0.06
C LYS A 42 -20.05 9.56 1.11
N HIS A 43 -18.81 9.62 1.60
CA HIS A 43 -18.40 10.49 2.70
C HIS A 43 -17.20 11.35 2.30
N GLU A 44 -17.09 12.51 2.94
CA GLU A 44 -15.98 13.44 2.73
C GLU A 44 -14.65 12.83 3.26
N ALA A 45 -13.53 13.30 2.72
CA ALA A 45 -12.21 12.91 3.22
C ALA A 45 -12.05 13.31 4.71
N GLY A 46 -11.47 12.42 5.50
CA GLY A 46 -11.31 12.60 6.95
C GLY A 46 -12.45 11.98 7.77
N VAL A 47 -13.59 11.65 7.17
CA VAL A 47 -14.68 10.98 7.89
C VAL A 47 -14.37 9.48 8.03
N ASN A 48 -14.13 9.04 9.26
CA ASN A 48 -13.98 7.64 9.61
C ASN A 48 -15.32 7.07 10.09
N LEU A 49 -16.19 6.77 9.16
CA LEU A 49 -17.55 6.31 9.45
C LEU A 49 -17.52 5.02 10.29
N HIS A 50 -18.29 4.97 11.37
CA HIS A 50 -18.41 3.80 12.25
C HIS A 50 -17.07 3.20 12.74
N ASP A 51 -16.02 4.04 12.84
CA ASP A 51 -14.67 3.56 13.14
C ASP A 51 -14.20 2.44 12.23
N THR A 52 -14.48 2.56 10.91
CA THR A 52 -14.06 1.61 9.88
C THR A 52 -12.56 1.30 9.97
N PHE A 53 -11.75 2.33 10.13
CA PHE A 53 -10.33 2.22 10.42
C PHE A 53 -10.11 2.48 11.90
N ARG A 54 -9.56 1.51 12.62
CA ARG A 54 -9.32 1.63 14.05
C ARG A 54 -8.04 0.94 14.47
N VAL A 55 -7.54 1.29 15.62
CA VAL A 55 -6.33 0.68 16.19
C VAL A 55 -6.71 -0.10 17.43
N GLU A 56 -6.45 -1.40 17.42
CA GLU A 56 -6.66 -2.30 18.53
C GLU A 56 -5.38 -3.11 18.77
N ASP A 57 -4.89 -3.13 19.98
CA ASP A 57 -3.68 -3.84 20.38
C ASP A 57 -2.44 -3.55 19.51
N GLY A 58 -2.29 -2.29 19.08
CA GLY A 58 -1.20 -1.86 18.20
C GLY A 58 -1.35 -2.28 16.74
N ILE A 59 -2.49 -2.80 16.35
CA ILE A 59 -2.79 -3.26 14.99
C ILE A 59 -3.81 -2.31 14.36
N LEU A 60 -3.52 -1.83 13.16
CA LEU A 60 -4.48 -1.12 12.33
C LEU A 60 -5.47 -2.13 11.72
N LYS A 61 -6.73 -1.97 12.05
CA LYS A 61 -7.82 -2.83 11.58
C LYS A 61 -8.77 -2.08 10.67
N VAL A 62 -9.33 -2.80 9.71
CA VAL A 62 -10.50 -2.40 8.93
C VAL A 62 -11.69 -3.23 9.40
N SER A 63 -12.79 -2.58 9.77
CA SER A 63 -13.99 -3.27 10.27
C SER A 63 -15.25 -2.62 9.74
N TYR A 64 -16.18 -3.45 9.31
CA TYR A 64 -17.52 -3.05 8.87
C TYR A 64 -18.62 -3.43 9.89
N GLU A 65 -18.26 -3.75 11.12
CA GLU A 65 -19.21 -4.15 12.18
C GLU A 65 -20.30 -3.13 12.45
N GLY A 66 -20.01 -1.84 12.30
CA GLY A 66 -20.98 -0.76 12.51
C GLY A 66 -21.93 -0.52 11.33
N TYR A 67 -21.77 -1.24 10.22
CA TYR A 67 -22.56 -1.01 9.03
C TYR A 67 -23.78 -1.94 9.00
N PRO A 68 -25.01 -1.43 8.76
CA PRO A 68 -26.17 -2.28 8.56
C PRO A 68 -26.13 -3.07 7.24
N GLU A 69 -25.49 -2.48 6.22
CA GLU A 69 -25.26 -3.04 4.89
C GLU A 69 -24.01 -2.41 4.28
N PHE A 70 -23.39 -3.06 3.31
CA PHE A 70 -22.19 -2.55 2.62
C PHE A 70 -22.51 -1.31 1.79
N ASP A 71 -23.61 -1.34 1.05
CA ASP A 71 -24.13 -0.22 0.24
C ASP A 71 -23.06 0.48 -0.61
N GLY A 72 -22.07 -0.29 -1.12
CA GLY A 72 -20.98 0.24 -1.94
C GLY A 72 -20.02 1.19 -1.21
N GLN A 73 -19.94 1.12 0.10
CA GLN A 73 -19.08 1.99 0.92
C GLN A 73 -17.66 1.43 1.02
N PHE A 74 -16.89 1.59 -0.07
CA PHE A 74 -15.47 1.26 -0.09
C PHE A 74 -14.67 2.23 0.77
N GLY A 75 -13.72 1.70 1.54
CA GLY A 75 -12.87 2.49 2.41
C GLY A 75 -11.40 2.48 1.99
N HIS A 76 -10.77 3.65 2.03
CA HIS A 76 -9.36 3.85 1.78
C HIS A 76 -8.74 4.64 2.92
N LEU A 77 -7.48 4.31 3.27
CA LEU A 77 -6.72 5.03 4.27
C LEU A 77 -5.47 5.61 3.63
N TYR A 78 -5.40 6.92 3.59
CA TYR A 78 -4.32 7.67 2.96
C TYR A 78 -3.29 8.12 3.98
N SER A 79 -2.00 8.10 3.61
CA SER A 79 -1.01 8.86 4.37
C SER A 79 -1.20 10.36 4.10
N GLU A 80 -1.13 11.19 5.15
CA GLU A 80 -1.17 12.66 4.99
C GLU A 80 0.02 13.17 4.19
N LYS A 81 1.18 12.49 4.30
CA LYS A 81 2.39 12.85 3.55
C LYS A 81 2.40 12.20 2.19
N SER A 82 2.83 12.96 1.18
CA SER A 82 3.08 12.46 -0.16
C SER A 82 4.52 11.96 -0.29
N TYR A 83 4.69 10.87 -1.04
CA TYR A 83 5.97 10.23 -1.31
C TYR A 83 6.13 10.02 -2.82
N SER A 84 7.34 10.18 -3.35
CA SER A 84 7.61 9.99 -4.79
C SER A 84 8.52 8.82 -5.08
N HIS A 85 9.58 8.64 -4.29
CA HIS A 85 10.56 7.57 -4.46
C HIS A 85 10.75 6.88 -3.12
N TYR A 86 10.32 5.64 -2.98
CA TYR A 86 10.33 4.94 -1.71
C TYR A 86 10.31 3.42 -1.89
N LEU A 87 10.69 2.74 -0.83
CA LEU A 87 10.39 1.34 -0.61
C LEU A 87 9.30 1.29 0.46
N LEU A 88 8.25 0.52 0.21
CA LEU A 88 7.16 0.32 1.17
C LEU A 88 7.16 -1.12 1.66
N ARG A 89 7.06 -1.29 2.97
CA ARG A 89 6.92 -2.58 3.62
C ARG A 89 5.69 -2.58 4.52
N MET A 90 4.89 -3.63 4.44
CA MET A 90 3.74 -3.86 5.30
C MET A 90 3.67 -5.34 5.66
N GLU A 91 3.23 -5.61 6.89
CA GLU A 91 2.77 -6.94 7.30
C GLU A 91 1.25 -6.88 7.43
N TYR A 92 0.55 -7.83 6.86
CA TYR A 92 -0.90 -7.86 6.87
C TYR A 92 -1.43 -9.28 7.05
N ARG A 93 -2.66 -9.37 7.48
CA ARG A 93 -3.46 -10.59 7.46
C ARG A 93 -4.90 -10.25 7.12
N PHE A 94 -5.59 -11.19 6.53
CA PHE A 94 -7.03 -11.13 6.41
C PHE A 94 -7.68 -11.81 7.61
N ASP A 95 -8.76 -11.20 8.12
CA ASP A 95 -9.54 -11.67 9.25
C ASP A 95 -11.00 -11.30 9.03
N GLY A 96 -11.95 -12.13 9.49
CA GLY A 96 -13.37 -11.88 9.34
C GLY A 96 -13.99 -12.40 8.05
N GLY A 97 -15.15 -11.90 7.74
CA GLY A 97 -15.97 -12.29 6.61
C GLY A 97 -16.51 -11.11 5.81
N MET A 98 -17.12 -11.41 4.69
CA MET A 98 -17.75 -10.45 3.79
C MET A 98 -19.16 -10.09 4.27
N MET A 99 -19.55 -8.83 4.11
CA MET A 99 -20.95 -8.42 4.31
C MET A 99 -21.87 -9.08 3.25
N PRO A 100 -23.10 -9.45 3.62
CA PRO A 100 -23.97 -10.24 2.73
C PRO A 100 -24.30 -9.58 1.39
N ASP A 101 -24.39 -8.24 1.36
CA ASP A 101 -24.71 -7.45 0.17
C ASP A 101 -23.47 -6.95 -0.59
N ALA A 102 -22.27 -7.27 -0.08
CA ALA A 102 -21.03 -6.88 -0.73
C ALA A 102 -20.76 -7.76 -1.97
N PRO A 103 -20.23 -7.19 -3.06
CA PRO A 103 -19.88 -7.97 -4.23
C PRO A 103 -18.75 -8.97 -3.92
N HIS A 104 -18.84 -10.18 -4.48
CA HIS A 104 -17.93 -11.27 -4.15
C HIS A 104 -16.44 -10.92 -4.30
N TYR A 105 -16.08 -10.04 -5.25
CA TYR A 105 -14.68 -9.69 -5.50
C TYR A 105 -14.01 -8.93 -4.33
N VAL A 106 -14.80 -8.34 -3.41
CA VAL A 106 -14.24 -7.62 -2.24
C VAL A 106 -13.84 -8.57 -1.10
N ASN A 107 -14.24 -9.84 -1.17
CA ASN A 107 -13.93 -10.78 -0.11
C ASN A 107 -12.42 -11.02 0.00
N LEU A 108 -11.88 -10.82 1.21
CA LEU A 108 -10.45 -10.96 1.53
C LEU A 108 -9.56 -10.30 0.46
N ASN A 109 -9.90 -9.05 0.13
CA ASN A 109 -9.28 -8.23 -0.91
C ASN A 109 -8.83 -6.89 -0.32
N SER A 110 -7.59 -6.52 -0.58
CA SER A 110 -7.00 -5.25 -0.17
C SER A 110 -5.79 -4.94 -1.07
N GLY A 111 -5.07 -3.85 -0.81
CA GLY A 111 -3.87 -3.54 -1.57
C GLY A 111 -3.21 -2.24 -1.17
N PHE A 112 -2.07 -1.95 -1.81
CA PHE A 112 -1.48 -0.62 -1.83
C PHE A 112 -1.89 0.10 -3.10
N MET A 113 -2.42 1.30 -2.96
CA MET A 113 -2.68 2.21 -4.06
C MET A 113 -1.62 3.30 -4.07
N VAL A 114 -0.66 3.19 -4.98
CA VAL A 114 0.46 4.13 -5.14
C VAL A 114 0.18 5.11 -6.28
N HIS A 115 0.85 6.27 -6.26
CA HIS A 115 0.60 7.37 -7.19
C HIS A 115 -0.88 7.74 -7.27
N ALA A 116 -1.56 7.64 -6.14
CA ALA A 116 -2.99 7.79 -6.05
C ALA A 116 -3.41 9.26 -6.13
N GLN A 117 -4.56 9.48 -6.76
CA GLN A 117 -5.34 10.71 -6.60
C GLN A 117 -5.52 10.99 -5.11
N SER A 118 -5.40 12.23 -4.67
CA SER A 118 -5.53 12.55 -3.24
C SER A 118 -6.94 12.27 -2.69
N ALA A 119 -7.04 12.04 -1.38
CA ALA A 119 -8.30 11.77 -0.72
C ALA A 119 -9.32 12.90 -0.93
N THR A 120 -8.85 14.15 -0.94
CA THR A 120 -9.70 15.35 -1.10
C THR A 120 -10.16 15.60 -2.54
N GLU A 121 -9.47 15.03 -3.54
CA GLU A 121 -9.86 15.12 -4.95
C GLU A 121 -10.80 13.99 -5.37
N MET A 122 -10.90 12.92 -4.58
CA MET A 122 -11.88 11.87 -4.83
C MET A 122 -13.30 12.43 -4.72
N LYS A 123 -14.11 12.15 -5.74
CA LYS A 123 -15.53 12.51 -5.71
C LYS A 123 -16.26 11.76 -4.60
N LEU A 124 -17.36 12.30 -4.12
CA LEU A 124 -18.14 11.72 -3.03
C LEU A 124 -18.53 10.25 -3.30
N ASN A 125 -18.99 9.95 -4.51
CA ASN A 125 -19.43 8.61 -4.94
C ASN A 125 -18.39 7.84 -5.75
N GLN A 126 -17.11 8.21 -5.64
CA GLN A 126 -16.02 7.49 -6.30
C GLN A 126 -15.56 6.33 -5.42
N ASN A 127 -15.59 5.12 -5.96
CA ASN A 127 -15.26 3.91 -5.21
C ASN A 127 -13.75 3.72 -5.03
N PHE A 128 -12.96 4.05 -6.05
CA PHE A 128 -11.50 3.85 -6.03
C PHE A 128 -10.80 5.10 -6.54
N PRO A 129 -9.66 5.49 -5.97
CA PRO A 129 -8.86 6.58 -6.52
C PRO A 129 -8.27 6.19 -7.88
N VAL A 130 -8.00 7.17 -8.72
CA VAL A 130 -7.09 6.97 -9.85
C VAL A 130 -5.72 6.62 -9.28
N SER A 131 -5.20 5.43 -9.59
CA SER A 131 -3.99 4.91 -8.92
C SER A 131 -3.42 3.68 -9.63
N VAL A 132 -2.25 3.24 -9.18
CA VAL A 132 -1.73 1.90 -9.46
C VAL A 132 -1.82 1.10 -8.16
N GLU A 133 -2.55 0.00 -8.17
CA GLU A 133 -2.76 -0.87 -7.01
C GLU A 133 -1.91 -2.13 -7.12
N PHE A 134 -1.22 -2.45 -6.04
CA PHE A 134 -0.67 -3.78 -5.79
C PHE A 134 -1.64 -4.54 -4.91
N GLN A 135 -2.41 -5.44 -5.53
CA GLN A 135 -3.55 -6.09 -4.91
C GLN A 135 -3.12 -7.30 -4.09
N PHE A 136 -3.70 -7.44 -2.91
CA PHE A 136 -3.58 -8.61 -2.03
C PHE A 136 -4.90 -9.37 -1.99
N LEU A 137 -4.85 -10.66 -2.25
CA LEU A 137 -5.99 -11.56 -2.18
C LEU A 137 -5.63 -12.76 -1.31
N ALA A 138 -6.49 -13.10 -0.36
CA ALA A 138 -6.33 -14.35 0.38
C ALA A 138 -7.06 -15.50 -0.32
N ASP A 139 -6.63 -16.72 -0.04
CA ASP A 139 -7.31 -17.95 -0.43
C ASP A 139 -8.66 -18.04 0.30
N GLU A 140 -9.70 -18.36 -0.43
CA GLU A 140 -11.07 -18.57 0.10
C GLU A 140 -11.36 -20.05 0.39
N GLY A 141 -10.36 -20.93 0.29
CA GLY A 141 -10.55 -22.38 0.42
C GLY A 141 -11.25 -23.05 -0.78
N LYS A 142 -11.41 -22.30 -1.88
CA LYS A 142 -12.06 -22.77 -3.11
C LYS A 142 -11.11 -22.96 -4.29
N GLY A 143 -9.83 -22.91 -4.02
CA GLY A 143 -8.76 -22.94 -5.01
C GLY A 143 -7.86 -21.72 -4.92
N HIS A 144 -6.77 -21.74 -5.66
CA HIS A 144 -5.77 -20.68 -5.62
C HIS A 144 -6.33 -19.37 -6.18
N ARG A 145 -6.31 -18.29 -5.36
CA ARG A 145 -6.49 -16.90 -5.81
C ARG A 145 -5.13 -16.27 -6.04
N GLN A 146 -4.93 -15.79 -7.25
CA GLN A 146 -3.69 -15.09 -7.60
C GLN A 146 -3.60 -13.79 -6.81
N THR A 147 -2.49 -13.57 -6.11
CA THR A 147 -2.22 -12.34 -5.34
C THR A 147 -1.01 -11.62 -5.92
N GLY A 148 -0.85 -10.32 -5.59
CA GLY A 148 0.20 -9.50 -6.17
C GLY A 148 -0.12 -8.99 -7.57
N ASN A 149 -1.40 -8.95 -7.94
CA ASN A 149 -1.84 -8.38 -9.20
C ASN A 149 -1.60 -6.88 -9.23
N VAL A 150 -1.37 -6.33 -10.42
CA VAL A 150 -1.35 -4.88 -10.65
C VAL A 150 -2.69 -4.48 -11.26
N CYS A 151 -3.40 -3.59 -10.57
CA CYS A 151 -4.66 -3.01 -11.03
C CYS A 151 -4.48 -1.50 -11.26
N THR A 152 -5.16 -0.95 -12.25
CA THR A 152 -4.98 0.45 -12.65
C THR A 152 -6.32 1.21 -12.71
N PRO A 153 -7.01 1.40 -11.56
CA PRO A 153 -8.28 2.10 -11.55
C PRO A 153 -8.13 3.53 -12.08
N GLY A 154 -8.82 3.82 -13.18
CA GLY A 154 -8.85 5.15 -13.79
C GLY A 154 -7.57 5.63 -14.45
N THR A 155 -6.54 4.78 -14.59
CA THR A 155 -5.29 5.09 -15.28
C THR A 155 -4.83 3.90 -16.11
N LEU A 156 -3.74 4.08 -16.84
CA LEU A 156 -3.05 3.02 -17.59
C LEU A 156 -1.57 3.02 -17.21
N ILE A 157 -0.96 1.85 -17.26
CA ILE A 157 0.49 1.70 -17.22
C ILE A 157 0.95 1.07 -18.52
N GLU A 158 2.11 1.49 -18.99
CA GLU A 158 2.77 0.94 -20.17
C GLU A 158 3.99 0.13 -19.70
N ILE A 159 4.12 -1.08 -20.19
CA ILE A 159 5.26 -1.96 -19.91
C ILE A 159 5.94 -2.26 -21.23
N ASP A 160 7.19 -1.80 -21.40
CA ASP A 160 7.99 -2.02 -22.62
C ASP A 160 7.28 -1.58 -23.92
N GLY A 161 6.46 -0.51 -23.85
CA GLY A 161 5.73 0.03 -24.99
C GLY A 161 4.41 -0.68 -25.30
N GLU A 162 3.96 -1.58 -24.43
CA GLU A 162 2.65 -2.24 -24.50
C GLU A 162 1.72 -1.74 -23.37
N THR A 163 0.44 -1.53 -23.67
CA THR A 163 -0.60 -1.08 -22.72
C THR A 163 -1.58 -2.17 -22.40
#